data_25f96f031b34225ceed1d34e287d1115
#
_entry.id   25f96f031b34225ceed1d34e287d1115
#
_cell.length_a   1.000
_cell.length_b   1.000
_cell.length_c   1.000
_cell.angle_alpha   90.00
_cell.angle_beta   90.00
_cell.angle_gamma   90.00
#
_symmetry.space_group_name_H-M   'P 1'
#
loop_
_entity.id
_entity.type
_entity.pdbx_description
1 polymer ?
#
loop_
_entity_poly.entity_id
_entity_poly.type
_entity_poly.pdbx_seq_one_letter_code
_entity_poly.pdbx_strand_id
1 'polypeptide(L)'
;MSDLVYVSGHRNPDTDSICSAIAYSYLLNATNKYNAIPVRLGEINRETEYVLKRFGVEHPVLLKTVKQKVEDLNYDKVTVFSKDLTLKTAWFLLKQQNLKSAPILDEHGQLLGLLSTSNIIEGYMDQWDSEVLKKAKTPVENVIDTLEANVIYLNEALKVINGDIHIAAMSGNEAKKRIHENDVVIVGGDRSDDLEELISVKPSLIIFTGSLTSNEHVVNKCKEQGISIVSTPFNTYQTSQQIVQAIPVEYVMIKGDIKTFSTDDTLDYMKEVMSETRYRGYPVIDLNNRCVGSISRFALLKGLRKKVILVDHNERGQSIPGIEEADILEIVDHHRVADIQTVGPLMFRGEPLGSTATIVTKMFDELDVEMPSHIAGLLLGAVVSDTLLFKSPTCTPVDTKIAKKLAKIAGVDIQEFAMEMFKAGTSLVGKTVDEIFNQDFKKFSFDNLQVGVAQVNSMDIEGFLPYKKDMLDYMNKFAEDNNLEFTLLLLTDIINANSEIFVGGPRPELVEKAFNVQLTECQGTLVGVISRKKQVVPAITAVMSE
;
A
#
# COMPACT_ATOMS: atom_id res chain seq x y z
N MET A 1 -17.82 7.05 12.20
CA MET A 1 -17.54 5.64 11.83
C MET A 1 -16.56 5.14 12.87
N SER A 2 -16.79 3.95 13.46
CA SER A 2 -15.81 3.35 14.35
C SER A 2 -14.53 3.06 13.57
N ASP A 3 -13.37 3.36 14.15
CA ASP A 3 -12.08 3.10 13.52
C ASP A 3 -11.92 1.62 13.20
N LEU A 4 -11.34 1.32 12.05
CA LEU A 4 -11.07 -0.04 11.60
C LEU A 4 -10.01 -0.70 12.48
N VAL A 5 -10.24 -1.95 12.91
CA VAL A 5 -9.33 -2.73 13.74
C VAL A 5 -8.94 -4.02 13.00
N TYR A 6 -7.65 -4.25 12.83
CA TYR A 6 -7.12 -5.45 12.20
C TYR A 6 -6.90 -6.54 13.24
N VAL A 7 -7.49 -7.72 13.05
CA VAL A 7 -7.27 -8.90 13.90
C VAL A 7 -6.35 -9.85 13.16
N SER A 8 -5.17 -10.08 13.73
CA SER A 8 -4.07 -10.78 13.05
C SER A 8 -3.56 -11.96 13.88
N GLY A 9 -3.42 -13.10 13.25
CA GLY A 9 -2.57 -14.18 13.74
C GLY A 9 -1.09 -13.96 13.42
N HIS A 10 -0.25 -14.95 13.62
CA HIS A 10 1.20 -14.85 13.42
C HIS A 10 1.63 -14.91 11.93
N ARG A 11 2.92 -14.59 11.68
CA ARG A 11 3.48 -14.33 10.35
C ARG A 11 3.49 -15.54 9.41
N ASN A 12 3.69 -16.75 9.96
CA ASN A 12 3.60 -17.99 9.20
C ASN A 12 2.31 -18.70 9.61
N PRO A 13 1.15 -18.28 9.10
CA PRO A 13 -0.13 -18.63 9.68
C PRO A 13 -0.42 -20.12 9.52
N ASP A 14 -0.80 -20.74 10.63
CA ASP A 14 -1.38 -22.06 10.68
C ASP A 14 -2.90 -22.01 10.82
N THR A 15 -3.52 -23.14 11.11
CA THR A 15 -4.96 -23.24 11.20
C THR A 15 -5.52 -22.50 12.40
N ASP A 16 -4.83 -22.52 13.56
CA ASP A 16 -5.27 -21.77 14.74
C ASP A 16 -5.18 -20.26 14.53
N SER A 17 -4.06 -19.81 14.02
CA SER A 17 -3.80 -18.41 13.70
C SER A 17 -4.88 -17.78 12.79
N ILE A 18 -5.26 -18.44 11.71
CA ILE A 18 -6.26 -17.93 10.76
C ILE A 18 -7.68 -18.05 11.32
N CYS A 19 -8.05 -19.23 11.83
CA CYS A 19 -9.40 -19.49 12.28
C CYS A 19 -9.76 -18.67 13.52
N SER A 20 -8.82 -18.51 14.45
CA SER A 20 -8.99 -17.67 15.64
C SER A 20 -9.12 -16.20 15.28
N ALA A 21 -8.35 -15.70 14.29
CA ALA A 21 -8.49 -14.32 13.83
C ALA A 21 -9.87 -14.04 13.23
N ILE A 22 -10.39 -14.96 12.40
CA ILE A 22 -11.73 -14.84 11.81
C ILE A 22 -12.80 -14.89 12.89
N ALA A 23 -12.74 -15.88 13.77
CA ALA A 23 -13.76 -16.07 14.81
C ALA A 23 -13.76 -14.93 15.83
N TYR A 24 -12.57 -14.43 16.21
CA TYR A 24 -12.48 -13.30 17.13
C TYR A 24 -12.98 -12.00 16.50
N SER A 25 -12.67 -11.76 15.22
CA SER A 25 -13.23 -10.63 14.48
C SER A 25 -14.77 -10.68 14.45
N TYR A 26 -15.35 -11.87 14.23
CA TYR A 26 -16.79 -12.05 14.28
C TYR A 26 -17.36 -11.67 15.67
N LEU A 27 -16.75 -12.17 16.75
CA LEU A 27 -17.17 -11.88 18.12
C LEU A 27 -17.13 -10.39 18.44
N LEU A 28 -16.07 -9.69 18.05
CA LEU A 28 -15.92 -8.25 18.26
C LEU A 28 -16.96 -7.43 17.52
N ASN A 29 -17.30 -7.84 16.30
CA ASN A 29 -18.34 -7.19 15.50
C ASN A 29 -19.74 -7.49 16.06
N ALA A 30 -20.03 -8.72 16.47
CA ALA A 30 -21.31 -9.13 17.05
C ALA A 30 -21.61 -8.37 18.36
N THR A 31 -20.58 -8.06 19.14
CA THR A 31 -20.70 -7.25 20.36
C THR A 31 -20.67 -5.75 20.12
N ASN A 32 -20.52 -5.29 18.87
CA ASN A 32 -20.33 -3.89 18.51
C ASN A 32 -19.14 -3.21 19.24
N LYS A 33 -18.19 -3.98 19.71
CA LYS A 33 -17.01 -3.46 20.42
C LYS A 33 -16.07 -2.71 19.48
N TYR A 34 -15.83 -3.28 18.29
CA TYR A 34 -14.99 -2.71 17.26
C TYR A 34 -15.60 -2.96 15.86
N ASN A 35 -15.09 -2.23 14.87
CA ASN A 35 -15.24 -2.58 13.46
C ASN A 35 -14.02 -3.44 13.07
N ALA A 36 -14.08 -4.74 13.35
CA ALA A 36 -12.95 -5.66 13.25
C ALA A 36 -12.95 -6.42 11.92
N ILE A 37 -11.77 -6.51 11.30
CA ILE A 37 -11.56 -7.36 10.12
C ILE A 37 -10.42 -8.34 10.37
N PRO A 38 -10.58 -9.62 10.01
CA PRO A 38 -9.50 -10.59 10.07
C PRO A 38 -8.50 -10.34 8.95
N VAL A 39 -7.21 -10.47 9.26
CA VAL A 39 -6.12 -10.35 8.28
C VAL A 39 -5.14 -11.50 8.43
N ARG A 40 -4.45 -11.84 7.33
CA ARG A 40 -3.36 -12.82 7.32
C ARG A 40 -2.03 -12.12 7.02
N LEU A 41 -0.94 -12.68 7.52
CA LEU A 41 0.40 -12.16 7.34
C LEU A 41 1.26 -12.97 6.37
N GLY A 42 0.78 -14.12 5.96
CA GLY A 42 1.46 -15.04 5.07
C GLY A 42 0.50 -15.86 4.22
N GLU A 43 1.04 -16.81 3.49
CA GLU A 43 0.26 -17.73 2.67
C GLU A 43 -0.47 -18.77 3.55
N ILE A 44 -1.67 -19.13 3.15
CA ILE A 44 -2.51 -20.11 3.86
C ILE A 44 -2.03 -21.50 3.48
N ASN A 45 -1.80 -22.35 4.48
CA ASN A 45 -1.43 -23.74 4.26
C ASN A 45 -2.64 -24.59 3.81
N ARG A 46 -2.38 -25.79 3.27
CA ARG A 46 -3.42 -26.66 2.70
C ARG A 46 -4.45 -27.14 3.73
N GLU A 47 -4.05 -27.32 4.97
CA GLU A 47 -4.92 -27.70 6.07
C GLU A 47 -5.94 -26.61 6.37
N THR A 48 -5.46 -25.39 6.54
CA THR A 48 -6.31 -24.21 6.73
C THR A 48 -7.22 -23.96 5.52
N GLU A 49 -6.68 -24.11 4.30
CA GLU A 49 -7.45 -24.01 3.06
C GLU A 49 -8.63 -24.99 3.03
N TYR A 50 -8.39 -26.25 3.45
CA TYR A 50 -9.45 -27.24 3.58
C TYR A 50 -10.53 -26.78 4.57
N VAL A 51 -10.14 -26.30 5.75
CA VAL A 51 -11.07 -25.85 6.79
C VAL A 51 -11.92 -24.67 6.30
N LEU A 52 -11.29 -23.66 5.71
CA LEU A 52 -12.01 -22.50 5.17
C LEU A 52 -13.02 -22.92 4.10
N LYS A 53 -12.60 -23.75 3.15
CA LYS A 53 -13.44 -24.24 2.06
C LYS A 53 -14.60 -25.11 2.58
N ARG A 54 -14.34 -25.98 3.56
CA ARG A 54 -15.34 -26.89 4.15
C ARG A 54 -16.52 -26.12 4.79
N PHE A 55 -16.22 -24.97 5.37
CA PHE A 55 -17.22 -24.13 6.04
C PHE A 55 -17.65 -22.89 5.25
N GLY A 56 -17.19 -22.75 3.99
CA GLY A 56 -17.61 -21.70 3.07
C GLY A 56 -17.16 -20.30 3.50
N VAL A 57 -15.97 -20.18 4.09
CA VAL A 57 -15.40 -18.91 4.55
C VAL A 57 -14.26 -18.48 3.62
N GLU A 58 -14.29 -17.21 3.22
CA GLU A 58 -13.25 -16.62 2.37
C GLU A 58 -11.95 -16.38 3.13
N HIS A 59 -10.85 -16.30 2.38
CA HIS A 59 -9.52 -16.00 2.93
C HIS A 59 -9.50 -14.59 3.52
N PRO A 60 -8.89 -14.39 4.70
CA PRO A 60 -8.57 -13.06 5.20
C PRO A 60 -7.67 -12.28 4.24
N VAL A 61 -7.82 -10.98 4.20
CA VAL A 61 -6.99 -10.09 3.38
C VAL A 61 -5.53 -10.15 3.83
N LEU A 62 -4.60 -10.24 2.87
CA LEU A 62 -3.17 -10.18 3.16
C LEU A 62 -2.77 -8.77 3.59
N LEU A 63 -2.29 -8.62 4.80
CA LEU A 63 -1.77 -7.35 5.34
C LEU A 63 -0.25 -7.39 5.39
N LYS A 64 0.40 -6.64 4.51
CA LYS A 64 1.87 -6.64 4.38
C LYS A 64 2.57 -5.81 5.45
N THR A 65 1.92 -4.76 5.97
CA THR A 65 2.48 -3.85 6.96
C THR A 65 1.40 -3.03 7.65
N VAL A 66 1.64 -2.67 8.90
CA VAL A 66 0.84 -1.66 9.64
C VAL A 66 1.54 -0.31 9.73
N LYS A 67 2.70 -0.15 9.10
CA LYS A 67 3.32 1.17 8.95
C LYS A 67 2.34 2.14 8.33
N GLN A 68 2.34 3.35 8.83
CA GLN A 68 1.50 4.41 8.28
C GLN A 68 1.97 4.78 6.89
N LYS A 69 1.01 4.97 5.98
CA LYS A 69 1.23 5.43 4.62
C LYS A 69 0.60 6.80 4.42
N VAL A 70 0.97 7.45 3.33
CA VAL A 70 0.38 8.75 2.94
C VAL A 70 -1.14 8.65 2.80
N GLU A 71 -1.67 7.54 2.29
CA GLU A 71 -3.13 7.30 2.17
C GLU A 71 -3.87 7.31 3.51
N ASP A 72 -3.19 6.97 4.61
CA ASP A 72 -3.74 6.94 5.96
C ASP A 72 -3.82 8.36 6.58
N LEU A 73 -3.22 9.37 5.95
CA LEU A 73 -3.16 10.74 6.45
C LEU A 73 -4.27 11.61 5.87
N ASN A 74 -4.69 12.59 6.66
CA ASN A 74 -5.52 13.66 6.13
C ASN A 74 -4.64 14.62 5.32
N TYR A 75 -4.82 14.65 4.01
CA TYR A 75 -4.24 15.63 3.11
C TYR A 75 -5.33 16.44 2.42
N ASP A 76 -4.98 17.65 2.03
CA ASP A 76 -5.89 18.57 1.35
C ASP A 76 -6.23 18.00 -0.04
N LYS A 77 -7.53 17.82 -0.32
CA LYS A 77 -7.97 17.39 -1.66
C LYS A 77 -7.61 18.45 -2.69
N VAL A 78 -7.29 18.00 -3.89
CA VAL A 78 -6.89 18.89 -4.98
C VAL A 78 -8.02 19.86 -5.32
N THR A 79 -7.70 21.17 -5.25
CA THR A 79 -8.36 22.17 -6.07
C THR A 79 -7.59 22.26 -7.38
N VAL A 80 -8.27 22.11 -8.49
CA VAL A 80 -7.62 22.14 -9.82
C VAL A 80 -7.16 23.53 -10.12
N PHE A 81 -5.84 23.73 -10.19
CA PHE A 81 -5.20 24.94 -10.67
C PHE A 81 -4.67 24.67 -12.09
N SER A 82 -5.21 25.40 -13.07
CA SER A 82 -4.68 25.36 -14.43
C SER A 82 -3.43 26.24 -14.54
N LYS A 83 -2.53 25.86 -15.45
CA LYS A 83 -1.33 26.66 -15.77
C LYS A 83 -1.66 28.04 -16.34
N ASP A 84 -2.84 28.19 -16.95
CA ASP A 84 -3.29 29.41 -17.62
C ASP A 84 -3.99 30.40 -16.68
N LEU A 85 -4.24 30.03 -15.42
CA LEU A 85 -4.80 30.94 -14.41
C LEU A 85 -3.92 32.17 -14.23
N THR A 86 -4.56 33.34 -14.05
CA THR A 86 -3.84 34.58 -13.72
C THR A 86 -3.26 34.54 -12.30
N LEU A 87 -2.19 35.28 -12.04
CA LEU A 87 -1.67 35.43 -10.67
C LEU A 87 -2.73 35.98 -9.73
N LYS A 88 -3.59 36.91 -10.19
CA LYS A 88 -4.72 37.48 -9.43
C LYS A 88 -5.66 36.39 -8.95
N THR A 89 -6.12 35.54 -9.87
CA THR A 89 -7.04 34.44 -9.59
C THR A 89 -6.41 33.39 -8.71
N ALA A 90 -5.18 32.98 -9.01
CA ALA A 90 -4.45 31.99 -8.22
C ALA A 90 -4.22 32.46 -6.77
N TRP A 91 -3.84 33.72 -6.57
CA TRP A 91 -3.71 34.32 -5.23
C TRP A 91 -5.04 34.27 -4.46
N PHE A 92 -6.14 34.66 -5.10
CA PHE A 92 -7.47 34.65 -4.50
C PHE A 92 -7.88 33.23 -4.07
N LEU A 93 -7.70 32.24 -4.94
CA LEU A 93 -8.03 30.84 -4.66
C LEU A 93 -7.18 30.28 -3.50
N LEU A 94 -5.86 30.50 -3.52
CA LEU A 94 -4.99 30.09 -2.41
C LEU A 94 -5.42 30.69 -1.08
N LYS A 95 -5.75 31.98 -1.07
CA LYS A 95 -6.20 32.71 0.13
C LYS A 95 -7.55 32.18 0.62
N GLN A 96 -8.53 32.02 -0.27
CA GLN A 96 -9.87 31.54 0.06
C GLN A 96 -9.83 30.14 0.70
N GLN A 97 -8.95 29.26 0.22
CA GLN A 97 -8.81 27.89 0.70
C GLN A 97 -7.76 27.75 1.81
N ASN A 98 -7.17 28.86 2.25
CA ASN A 98 -6.10 28.87 3.27
C ASN A 98 -4.89 27.99 2.89
N LEU A 99 -4.62 27.84 1.60
CA LEU A 99 -3.48 27.09 1.08
C LEU A 99 -2.25 27.98 0.96
N LYS A 100 -1.06 27.40 1.15
CA LYS A 100 0.23 28.08 0.94
C LYS A 100 0.91 27.69 -0.37
N SER A 101 0.47 26.57 -0.95
CA SER A 101 0.89 26.08 -2.25
C SER A 101 -0.20 25.19 -2.84
N ALA A 102 -0.21 25.06 -4.17
CA ALA A 102 -1.12 24.18 -4.88
C ALA A 102 -0.41 23.53 -6.07
N PRO A 103 -0.72 22.25 -6.38
CA PRO A 103 -0.25 21.61 -7.60
C PRO A 103 -0.96 22.23 -8.82
N ILE A 104 -0.21 22.38 -9.89
CA ILE A 104 -0.71 22.79 -11.20
C ILE A 104 -0.85 21.52 -12.05
N LEU A 105 -2.02 21.31 -12.60
CA LEU A 105 -2.37 20.07 -13.29
C LEU A 105 -2.72 20.32 -14.76
N ASP A 106 -2.55 19.29 -15.58
CA ASP A 106 -3.10 19.21 -16.93
C ASP A 106 -4.57 18.75 -16.94
N GLU A 107 -5.14 18.61 -18.14
CA GLU A 107 -6.52 18.15 -18.36
C GLU A 107 -6.75 16.68 -17.90
N HIS A 108 -5.68 15.91 -17.74
CA HIS A 108 -5.71 14.51 -17.30
C HIS A 108 -5.45 14.33 -15.81
N GLY A 109 -5.21 15.44 -15.08
CA GLY A 109 -4.90 15.45 -13.65
C GLY A 109 -3.44 15.12 -13.34
N GLN A 110 -2.54 15.18 -14.33
CA GLN A 110 -1.11 15.00 -14.14
C GLN A 110 -0.45 16.29 -13.70
N LEU A 111 0.61 16.15 -12.89
CA LEU A 111 1.32 17.27 -12.32
C LEU A 111 2.21 17.97 -13.36
N LEU A 112 1.93 19.26 -13.63
CA LEU A 112 2.73 20.12 -14.48
C LEU A 112 3.72 21.00 -13.69
N GLY A 113 3.33 21.40 -12.47
CA GLY A 113 4.11 22.31 -11.67
C GLY A 113 3.60 22.44 -10.24
N LEU A 114 4.32 23.19 -9.45
CA LEU A 114 3.94 23.57 -8.07
C LEU A 114 3.95 25.08 -7.94
N LEU A 115 2.81 25.65 -7.55
CA LEU A 115 2.69 27.08 -7.26
C LEU A 115 2.70 27.31 -5.74
N SER A 116 3.48 28.28 -5.29
CA SER A 116 3.45 28.76 -3.91
C SER A 116 3.13 30.25 -3.84
N THR A 117 2.70 30.71 -2.66
CA THR A 117 2.52 32.15 -2.41
C THR A 117 3.80 32.93 -2.65
N SER A 118 4.99 32.34 -2.43
CA SER A 118 6.27 32.97 -2.71
C SER A 118 6.49 33.21 -4.20
N ASN A 119 6.13 32.20 -5.04
CA ASN A 119 6.26 32.35 -6.50
C ASN A 119 5.34 33.44 -7.05
N ILE A 120 4.12 33.59 -6.49
CA ILE A 120 3.22 34.67 -6.89
C ILE A 120 3.82 36.04 -6.52
N ILE A 121 4.42 36.17 -5.32
CA ILE A 121 5.07 37.41 -4.88
C ILE A 121 6.28 37.71 -5.76
N GLU A 122 7.11 36.72 -6.06
CA GLU A 122 8.27 36.90 -6.95
C GLU A 122 7.81 37.37 -8.34
N GLY A 123 6.83 36.72 -8.97
CA GLY A 123 6.28 37.17 -10.25
C GLY A 123 5.62 38.55 -10.19
N TYR A 124 5.02 38.94 -9.05
CA TYR A 124 4.50 40.30 -8.87
C TYR A 124 5.62 41.33 -8.73
N MET A 125 6.79 40.95 -8.20
CA MET A 125 7.94 41.87 -8.10
C MET A 125 8.55 42.19 -9.48
N ASP A 126 8.24 41.41 -10.51
CA ASP A 126 8.62 41.69 -11.91
C ASP A 126 7.80 42.85 -12.52
N GLN A 127 6.94 43.53 -11.73
CA GLN A 127 6.15 44.68 -12.16
C GLN A 127 6.97 45.86 -12.74
N TRP A 128 8.26 45.89 -12.47
CA TRP A 128 9.18 46.88 -13.02
C TRP A 128 9.62 46.58 -14.46
N ASP A 129 9.37 45.38 -14.93
CA ASP A 129 9.73 44.90 -16.27
C ASP A 129 8.56 45.14 -17.24
N SER A 130 8.70 46.12 -18.13
CA SER A 130 7.69 46.42 -19.15
C SER A 130 7.44 45.27 -20.11
N GLU A 131 8.39 44.35 -20.27
CA GLU A 131 8.31 43.19 -21.14
C GLU A 131 7.63 41.98 -20.46
N VAL A 132 7.20 42.06 -19.23
CA VAL A 132 6.77 40.90 -18.42
C VAL A 132 5.60 40.16 -19.04
N LEU A 133 4.61 40.82 -19.63
CA LEU A 133 3.48 40.14 -20.30
C LEU A 133 3.93 39.35 -21.52
N LYS A 134 4.87 39.90 -22.28
CA LYS A 134 5.48 39.27 -23.46
C LYS A 134 6.32 38.05 -23.04
N LYS A 135 7.19 38.18 -22.03
CA LYS A 135 8.02 37.09 -21.48
C LYS A 135 7.16 35.95 -20.95
N ALA A 136 6.06 36.29 -20.29
CA ALA A 136 5.10 35.34 -19.75
C ALA A 136 4.14 34.76 -20.80
N LYS A 137 4.20 35.22 -22.06
CA LYS A 137 3.26 34.83 -23.13
C LYS A 137 1.80 34.98 -22.67
N THR A 138 1.49 36.11 -22.06
CA THR A 138 0.19 36.35 -21.42
C THR A 138 -0.94 36.38 -22.44
N PRO A 139 -1.98 35.53 -22.29
CA PRO A 139 -3.19 35.61 -23.12
C PRO A 139 -3.86 36.97 -22.97
N VAL A 140 -4.43 37.51 -24.07
CA VAL A 140 -5.14 38.82 -24.00
C VAL A 140 -6.37 38.74 -23.11
N GLU A 141 -7.04 37.57 -23.07
CA GLU A 141 -8.17 37.27 -22.20
C GLU A 141 -7.80 37.47 -20.71
N ASN A 142 -6.59 37.03 -20.31
CA ASN A 142 -6.10 37.24 -18.94
C ASN A 142 -5.99 38.73 -18.58
N VAL A 143 -5.57 39.57 -19.52
CA VAL A 143 -5.50 41.01 -19.33
C VAL A 143 -6.90 41.60 -19.18
N ILE A 144 -7.84 41.18 -20.05
CA ILE A 144 -9.23 41.64 -20.01
C ILE A 144 -9.87 41.27 -18.68
N ASP A 145 -9.75 40.00 -18.25
CA ASP A 145 -10.33 39.52 -17.00
C ASP A 145 -9.70 40.19 -15.77
N THR A 146 -8.37 40.30 -15.75
CA THR A 146 -7.64 40.90 -14.62
C THR A 146 -8.03 42.35 -14.41
N LEU A 147 -8.20 43.11 -15.50
CA LEU A 147 -8.57 44.52 -15.48
C LEU A 147 -10.09 44.75 -15.45
N GLU A 148 -10.90 43.71 -15.40
CA GLU A 148 -12.37 43.81 -15.46
C GLU A 148 -12.81 44.68 -16.64
N ALA A 149 -12.13 44.48 -17.79
CA ALA A 149 -12.24 45.41 -18.90
C ALA A 149 -13.41 45.06 -19.82
N ASN A 150 -14.14 46.09 -20.26
CA ASN A 150 -15.13 45.95 -21.33
C ASN A 150 -14.42 45.97 -22.69
N VAL A 151 -14.69 44.98 -23.51
CA VAL A 151 -14.16 44.91 -24.87
C VAL A 151 -14.94 45.86 -25.78
N ILE A 152 -14.24 46.84 -26.35
CA ILE A 152 -14.79 47.76 -27.35
C ILE A 152 -14.57 47.13 -28.75
N TYR A 153 -13.37 46.65 -28.98
CA TYR A 153 -13.00 45.87 -30.17
C TYR A 153 -11.84 44.96 -29.85
N LEU A 154 -11.92 43.72 -30.22
CA LEU A 154 -10.84 42.76 -30.08
C LEU A 154 -10.51 42.17 -31.48
N ASN A 155 -9.26 42.31 -31.89
CA ASN A 155 -8.74 41.67 -33.07
C ASN A 155 -8.58 40.18 -32.78
N GLU A 156 -9.27 39.30 -33.52
CA GLU A 156 -9.24 37.85 -33.34
C GLU A 156 -7.83 37.24 -33.47
N ALA A 157 -6.91 37.93 -34.17
CA ALA A 157 -5.54 37.50 -34.31
C ALA A 157 -4.70 37.72 -33.03
N LEU A 158 -5.13 38.62 -32.13
CA LEU A 158 -4.46 38.91 -30.88
C LEU A 158 -4.84 37.86 -29.83
N LYS A 159 -4.07 36.78 -29.76
CA LYS A 159 -4.24 35.73 -28.73
C LYS A 159 -3.33 35.93 -27.51
N VAL A 160 -2.12 36.39 -27.75
CA VAL A 160 -1.06 36.53 -26.73
C VAL A 160 -0.40 37.90 -26.87
N ILE A 161 -0.10 38.54 -25.76
CA ILE A 161 0.63 39.82 -25.73
C ILE A 161 2.09 39.61 -26.11
N ASN A 162 2.55 40.34 -27.12
CA ASN A 162 3.91 40.24 -27.66
C ASN A 162 4.71 41.57 -27.59
N GLY A 163 4.14 42.59 -26.99
CA GLY A 163 4.76 43.90 -26.85
C GLY A 163 4.96 44.33 -25.39
N ASP A 164 5.60 45.47 -25.19
CA ASP A 164 5.90 46.09 -23.91
C ASP A 164 4.71 46.88 -23.40
N ILE A 165 4.64 47.08 -22.09
CA ILE A 165 3.62 47.91 -21.44
C ILE A 165 4.09 49.34 -21.37
N HIS A 166 3.29 50.26 -21.92
CA HIS A 166 3.55 51.70 -21.84
C HIS A 166 2.35 52.48 -21.28
N ILE A 167 2.64 53.52 -20.50
CA ILE A 167 1.63 54.46 -20.06
C ILE A 167 1.78 55.73 -20.92
N ALA A 168 0.74 56.11 -21.64
CA ALA A 168 0.71 57.32 -22.47
C ALA A 168 0.55 58.57 -21.57
N ALA A 169 1.57 58.88 -20.76
CA ALA A 169 1.59 60.03 -19.85
C ALA A 169 2.27 61.28 -20.47
N MET A 170 2.74 61.21 -21.71
CA MET A 170 3.44 62.26 -22.44
C MET A 170 2.66 62.65 -23.70
N SER A 171 3.09 63.70 -24.42
CA SER A 171 2.48 64.07 -25.68
C SER A 171 2.60 62.96 -26.73
N GLY A 172 1.69 62.86 -27.70
CA GLY A 172 1.67 61.84 -28.74
C GLY A 172 3.01 61.76 -29.50
N ASN A 173 3.61 62.86 -29.80
CA ASN A 173 4.92 62.95 -30.48
C ASN A 173 6.06 62.29 -29.67
N GLU A 174 6.09 62.50 -28.36
CA GLU A 174 7.12 61.86 -27.50
C GLU A 174 6.79 60.39 -27.23
N ALA A 175 5.53 60.05 -27.11
CA ALA A 175 5.05 58.67 -26.96
C ALA A 175 5.43 57.86 -28.21
N LYS A 176 5.26 58.36 -29.42
CA LYS A 176 5.62 57.73 -30.67
C LYS A 176 7.09 57.32 -30.78
N LYS A 177 8.00 58.01 -30.09
CA LYS A 177 9.43 57.67 -30.07
C LYS A 177 9.76 56.48 -29.19
N ARG A 178 8.86 56.08 -28.30
CA ARG A 178 9.10 55.07 -27.25
C ARG A 178 8.21 53.88 -27.36
N ILE A 179 7.02 54.04 -28.00
CA ILE A 179 6.05 52.96 -28.20
C ILE A 179 6.33 52.36 -29.59
N HIS A 180 6.30 51.06 -29.67
CA HIS A 180 6.60 50.31 -30.86
C HIS A 180 5.37 49.48 -31.31
N GLU A 181 5.49 48.89 -32.47
CA GLU A 181 4.47 47.99 -32.99
C GLU A 181 4.27 46.79 -32.05
N ASN A 182 3.01 46.41 -31.84
CA ASN A 182 2.55 45.37 -30.93
C ASN A 182 2.59 45.70 -29.42
N ASP A 183 3.03 46.86 -28.99
CA ASP A 183 3.02 47.27 -27.58
C ASP A 183 1.58 47.36 -27.02
N VAL A 184 1.47 47.31 -25.71
CA VAL A 184 0.25 47.54 -24.92
C VAL A 184 0.31 48.95 -24.35
N VAL A 185 -0.70 49.77 -24.67
CA VAL A 185 -0.71 51.19 -24.28
C VAL A 185 -1.86 51.48 -23.32
N ILE A 186 -1.54 51.92 -22.10
CA ILE A 186 -2.51 52.37 -21.12
C ILE A 186 -2.71 53.87 -21.33
N VAL A 187 -3.96 54.27 -21.63
CA VAL A 187 -4.33 55.68 -21.90
C VAL A 187 -5.22 56.19 -20.78
N GLY A 188 -4.83 57.28 -20.16
CA GLY A 188 -5.61 57.95 -19.12
C GLY A 188 -6.57 58.99 -19.68
N GLY A 189 -7.82 58.96 -19.22
CA GLY A 189 -8.78 59.99 -19.45
C GLY A 189 -9.24 60.17 -20.92
N ASP A 190 -9.52 61.38 -21.30
CA ASP A 190 -10.12 61.82 -22.54
C ASP A 190 -9.10 62.38 -23.58
N ARG A 191 -7.89 61.78 -23.60
CA ARG A 191 -6.77 62.21 -24.47
C ARG A 191 -6.99 61.87 -25.94
N SER A 192 -8.08 62.35 -26.51
CA SER A 192 -8.43 62.05 -27.92
C SER A 192 -7.44 62.67 -28.93
N ASP A 193 -6.83 63.80 -28.61
CA ASP A 193 -5.97 64.53 -29.54
C ASP A 193 -4.60 63.87 -29.77
N ASP A 194 -4.07 63.15 -28.82
CA ASP A 194 -2.79 62.44 -28.90
C ASP A 194 -2.93 61.00 -29.47
N LEU A 195 -4.17 60.48 -29.61
CA LEU A 195 -4.42 59.07 -29.98
C LEU A 195 -4.11 58.78 -31.43
N GLU A 196 -4.26 59.76 -32.34
CA GLU A 196 -3.95 59.53 -33.77
C GLU A 196 -2.49 59.22 -34.00
N GLU A 197 -1.61 59.82 -33.21
CA GLU A 197 -0.16 59.54 -33.28
C GLU A 197 0.17 58.16 -32.68
N LEU A 198 -0.48 57.76 -31.58
CA LEU A 198 -0.36 56.44 -30.99
C LEU A 198 -0.84 55.35 -31.95
N ILE A 199 -1.97 55.52 -32.64
CA ILE A 199 -2.51 54.60 -33.62
C ILE A 199 -1.49 54.38 -34.75
N SER A 200 -0.77 55.41 -35.14
CA SER A 200 0.20 55.35 -36.24
C SER A 200 1.38 54.38 -36.00
N VAL A 201 1.70 54.07 -34.76
CA VAL A 201 2.75 53.06 -34.37
C VAL A 201 2.22 51.66 -34.25
N LYS A 202 0.90 51.43 -34.43
CA LYS A 202 0.22 50.14 -34.41
C LYS A 202 0.45 49.30 -33.14
N PRO A 203 0.12 49.83 -31.95
CA PRO A 203 0.12 48.96 -30.76
C PRO A 203 -0.88 47.82 -30.94
N SER A 204 -0.67 46.70 -30.24
CA SER A 204 -1.59 45.56 -30.31
C SER A 204 -2.86 45.78 -29.47
N LEU A 205 -2.74 46.50 -28.37
CA LEU A 205 -3.83 46.73 -27.42
C LEU A 205 -3.76 48.16 -26.82
N ILE A 206 -4.89 48.89 -26.90
CA ILE A 206 -5.09 50.15 -26.21
C ILE A 206 -6.08 49.95 -25.06
N ILE A 207 -5.70 50.33 -23.84
CA ILE A 207 -6.48 50.20 -22.62
C ILE A 207 -6.88 51.58 -22.13
N PHE A 208 -8.18 51.93 -22.26
CA PHE A 208 -8.73 53.15 -21.69
C PHE A 208 -9.04 52.94 -20.18
N THR A 209 -8.68 53.89 -19.36
CA THR A 209 -8.90 53.84 -17.91
C THR A 209 -10.09 54.67 -17.45
N GLY A 210 -10.71 54.31 -16.28
CA GLY A 210 -11.81 55.06 -15.68
C GLY A 210 -13.16 54.91 -16.37
N SER A 211 -13.40 53.77 -17.00
CA SER A 211 -14.60 53.48 -17.80
C SER A 211 -14.79 54.46 -18.97
N LEU A 212 -13.73 55.10 -19.41
CA LEU A 212 -13.75 56.04 -20.54
C LEU A 212 -13.49 55.29 -21.86
N THR A 213 -13.85 55.92 -22.97
CA THR A 213 -13.58 55.42 -24.33
C THR A 213 -13.29 56.63 -25.20
N SER A 214 -12.76 56.40 -26.39
CA SER A 214 -12.54 57.44 -27.38
C SER A 214 -13.78 57.65 -28.23
N ASN A 215 -13.74 58.72 -29.08
CA ASN A 215 -14.79 59.00 -30.05
C ASN A 215 -14.84 57.89 -31.13
N GLU A 216 -15.96 57.84 -31.82
CA GLU A 216 -16.23 56.80 -32.83
C GLU A 216 -15.21 56.78 -33.97
N HIS A 217 -14.69 57.96 -34.36
CA HIS A 217 -13.66 58.07 -35.40
C HIS A 217 -12.37 57.33 -35.01
N VAL A 218 -11.89 57.52 -33.81
CA VAL A 218 -10.69 56.84 -33.26
C VAL A 218 -10.92 55.32 -33.18
N VAL A 219 -12.07 54.92 -32.67
CA VAL A 219 -12.43 53.50 -32.58
C VAL A 219 -12.44 52.83 -33.98
N ASN A 220 -13.03 53.50 -35.00
CA ASN A 220 -13.04 52.95 -36.36
C ASN A 220 -11.63 52.86 -36.95
N LYS A 221 -10.80 53.87 -36.74
CA LYS A 221 -9.40 53.87 -37.20
C LYS A 221 -8.56 52.73 -36.57
N CYS A 222 -8.78 52.46 -35.28
CA CYS A 222 -8.15 51.30 -34.61
C CYS A 222 -8.64 49.99 -35.22
N LYS A 223 -9.95 49.85 -35.49
CA LYS A 223 -10.50 48.65 -36.16
C LYS A 223 -9.89 48.42 -37.54
N GLU A 224 -9.76 49.44 -38.33
CA GLU A 224 -9.15 49.39 -39.68
C GLU A 224 -7.68 48.91 -39.63
N GLN A 225 -6.98 49.28 -38.57
CA GLN A 225 -5.57 48.88 -38.38
C GLN A 225 -5.39 47.61 -37.56
N GLY A 226 -6.47 46.97 -37.10
CA GLY A 226 -6.42 45.73 -36.33
C GLY A 226 -5.94 45.92 -34.89
N ILE A 227 -6.05 47.14 -34.34
CA ILE A 227 -5.64 47.47 -32.97
C ILE A 227 -6.79 47.14 -32.00
N SER A 228 -6.58 46.29 -31.02
CA SER A 228 -7.58 45.96 -30.00
C SER A 228 -7.78 47.11 -29.03
N ILE A 229 -9.03 47.31 -28.57
CA ILE A 229 -9.41 48.37 -27.62
C ILE A 229 -10.26 47.80 -26.52
N VAL A 230 -9.85 48.06 -25.27
CA VAL A 230 -10.61 47.72 -24.06
C VAL A 230 -10.72 48.94 -23.14
N SER A 231 -11.75 48.93 -22.31
CA SER A 231 -11.94 49.99 -21.29
C SER A 231 -12.09 49.33 -19.92
N THR A 232 -11.26 49.76 -18.97
CA THR A 232 -11.29 49.27 -17.58
C THR A 232 -11.90 50.33 -16.62
N PRO A 233 -12.64 49.90 -15.58
CA PRO A 233 -13.13 50.81 -14.54
C PRO A 233 -12.02 51.43 -13.68
N PHE A 234 -10.84 50.81 -13.66
CA PHE A 234 -9.70 51.26 -12.86
C PHE A 234 -9.09 52.56 -13.41
N ASN A 235 -8.53 53.38 -12.53
CA ASN A 235 -7.74 54.52 -12.96
C ASN A 235 -6.36 54.09 -13.48
N THR A 236 -5.61 54.99 -14.11
CA THR A 236 -4.30 54.68 -14.73
C THR A 236 -3.32 54.07 -13.75
N TYR A 237 -3.25 54.53 -12.51
CA TYR A 237 -2.38 53.97 -11.48
C TYR A 237 -2.78 52.53 -11.13
N GLN A 238 -4.07 52.29 -10.86
CA GLN A 238 -4.57 50.96 -10.54
C GLN A 238 -4.36 49.98 -11.72
N THR A 239 -4.62 50.46 -12.95
CA THR A 239 -4.43 49.64 -14.16
C THR A 239 -2.97 49.22 -14.31
N SER A 240 -2.02 50.15 -14.14
CA SER A 240 -0.59 49.84 -14.24
C SER A 240 -0.11 48.86 -13.17
N GLN A 241 -0.70 48.88 -11.97
CA GLN A 241 -0.37 47.97 -10.89
C GLN A 241 -1.02 46.56 -11.06
N GLN A 242 -2.22 46.55 -11.64
CA GLN A 242 -2.97 45.29 -11.75
C GLN A 242 -2.64 44.51 -13.02
N ILE A 243 -2.24 45.15 -14.10
CA ILE A 243 -2.00 44.46 -15.38
C ILE A 243 -0.98 43.33 -15.28
N VAL A 244 0.02 43.48 -14.43
CA VAL A 244 1.06 42.47 -14.17
C VAL A 244 0.47 41.19 -13.55
N GLN A 245 -0.64 41.32 -12.84
CA GLN A 245 -1.32 40.17 -12.24
C GLN A 245 -2.07 39.32 -13.26
N ALA A 246 -2.12 39.75 -14.54
CA ALA A 246 -2.64 38.95 -15.68
C ALA A 246 -1.69 37.81 -16.11
N ILE A 247 -0.45 37.84 -15.66
CA ILE A 247 0.55 36.82 -15.98
C ILE A 247 0.01 35.43 -15.63
N PRO A 248 0.13 34.43 -16.54
CA PRO A 248 -0.30 33.08 -16.25
C PRO A 248 0.62 32.42 -15.21
N VAL A 249 0.03 31.57 -14.37
CA VAL A 249 0.73 30.79 -13.34
C VAL A 249 1.91 30.00 -13.92
N GLU A 250 1.80 29.55 -15.17
CA GLU A 250 2.86 28.84 -15.88
C GLU A 250 4.20 29.56 -15.87
N TYR A 251 4.20 30.89 -15.84
CA TYR A 251 5.42 31.70 -15.83
C TYR A 251 6.20 31.61 -14.53
N VAL A 252 5.49 31.51 -13.40
CA VAL A 252 6.09 31.58 -12.05
C VAL A 252 6.13 30.25 -11.31
N MET A 253 5.39 29.23 -11.76
CA MET A 253 5.36 27.92 -11.10
C MET A 253 6.71 27.22 -11.14
N ILE A 254 7.01 26.45 -10.12
CA ILE A 254 8.17 25.55 -10.11
C ILE A 254 7.88 24.42 -11.12
N LYS A 255 8.83 24.17 -12.02
CA LYS A 255 8.80 23.10 -13.02
C LYS A 255 9.96 22.14 -12.79
N GLY A 256 9.89 20.94 -13.35
CA GLY A 256 10.99 19.97 -13.32
C GLY A 256 10.90 18.99 -12.14
N ASP A 257 12.00 18.75 -11.41
CA ASP A 257 12.07 17.73 -10.35
C ASP A 257 11.30 18.17 -9.09
N ILE A 258 9.96 18.09 -9.15
CA ILE A 258 9.09 18.36 -8.02
C ILE A 258 9.01 17.11 -7.16
N LYS A 259 9.35 17.23 -5.87
CA LYS A 259 9.19 16.12 -4.92
C LYS A 259 7.70 15.90 -4.66
N THR A 260 7.26 14.68 -4.93
CA THR A 260 5.88 14.21 -4.74
C THR A 260 5.88 13.02 -3.79
N PHE A 261 4.72 12.70 -3.24
CA PHE A 261 4.51 11.46 -2.49
C PHE A 261 3.46 10.62 -3.19
N SER A 262 3.73 9.31 -3.28
CA SER A 262 2.71 8.34 -3.65
C SER A 262 1.78 8.10 -2.45
N THR A 263 0.51 7.78 -2.71
CA THR A 263 -0.42 7.31 -1.67
C THR A 263 0.14 6.11 -0.89
N ASP A 264 1.01 5.32 -1.51
CA ASP A 264 1.60 4.10 -0.95
C ASP A 264 2.92 4.34 -0.18
N ASP A 265 3.48 5.55 -0.23
CA ASP A 265 4.70 5.89 0.48
C ASP A 265 4.52 5.84 2.00
N THR A 266 5.56 5.38 2.70
CA THR A 266 5.54 5.33 4.17
C THR A 266 5.82 6.70 4.79
N LEU A 267 5.35 6.89 6.05
CA LEU A 267 5.65 8.11 6.81
C LEU A 267 7.15 8.31 7.02
N ASP A 268 7.91 7.25 7.15
CA ASP A 268 9.37 7.35 7.35
C ASP A 268 10.04 7.94 6.12
N TYR A 269 9.70 7.45 4.91
CA TYR A 269 10.18 8.03 3.66
C TYR A 269 9.73 9.49 3.51
N MET A 270 8.47 9.79 3.86
CA MET A 270 7.96 11.15 3.81
C MET A 270 8.73 12.10 4.76
N LYS A 271 9.06 11.66 5.98
CA LYS A 271 9.89 12.43 6.93
C LYS A 271 11.28 12.70 6.38
N GLU A 272 11.91 11.70 5.78
CA GLU A 272 13.23 11.80 5.14
C GLU A 272 13.22 12.89 4.06
N VAL A 273 12.35 12.76 3.03
CA VAL A 273 12.22 13.74 1.94
C VAL A 273 11.89 15.14 2.47
N MET A 274 10.98 15.24 3.44
CA MET A 274 10.61 16.53 4.04
C MET A 274 11.73 17.16 4.88
N SER A 275 12.68 16.37 5.40
CA SER A 275 13.84 16.90 6.13
C SER A 275 14.85 17.58 5.20
N GLU A 276 14.96 17.10 3.97
CA GLU A 276 15.90 17.57 2.96
C GLU A 276 15.38 18.73 2.11
N THR A 277 14.06 18.90 2.05
CA THR A 277 13.40 19.86 1.16
C THR A 277 12.65 20.94 1.96
N ARG A 278 12.35 22.09 1.33
CA ARG A 278 11.70 23.22 2.00
C ARG A 278 10.32 23.57 1.41
N TYR A 279 9.66 22.64 0.76
CA TYR A 279 8.31 22.88 0.25
C TYR A 279 7.32 23.09 1.39
N ARG A 280 6.33 23.94 1.17
CA ARG A 280 5.23 24.17 2.11
C ARG A 280 4.12 23.14 1.98
N GLY A 281 3.98 22.56 0.79
CA GLY A 281 3.08 21.46 0.48
C GLY A 281 3.70 20.61 -0.61
N TYR A 282 3.47 19.32 -0.54
CA TYR A 282 3.97 18.30 -1.47
C TYR A 282 2.78 17.69 -2.19
N PRO A 283 2.79 17.64 -3.52
CA PRO A 283 1.73 16.95 -4.26
C PRO A 283 1.69 15.46 -3.89
N VAL A 284 0.49 14.92 -3.75
CA VAL A 284 0.24 13.49 -3.53
C VAL A 284 -0.30 12.91 -4.83
N ILE A 285 0.31 11.82 -5.31
CA ILE A 285 -0.05 11.13 -6.53
C ILE A 285 -0.58 9.73 -6.23
N ASP A 286 -1.54 9.27 -7.00
CA ASP A 286 -2.05 7.91 -6.94
C ASP A 286 -1.18 6.95 -7.78
N LEU A 287 -1.53 5.65 -7.76
CA LEU A 287 -0.85 4.61 -8.55
C LEU A 287 -0.98 4.81 -10.08
N ASN A 288 -1.91 5.68 -10.54
CA ASN A 288 -2.09 6.04 -11.94
C ASN A 288 -1.36 7.34 -12.30
N ASN A 289 -0.48 7.83 -11.42
CA ASN A 289 0.27 9.08 -11.56
C ASN A 289 -0.64 10.33 -11.65
N ARG A 290 -1.83 10.30 -11.06
CA ARG A 290 -2.74 11.44 -10.95
C ARG A 290 -2.55 12.11 -9.61
N CYS A 291 -2.51 13.43 -9.61
CA CYS A 291 -2.44 14.19 -8.38
C CYS A 291 -3.81 14.14 -7.66
N VAL A 292 -3.83 13.56 -6.46
CA VAL A 292 -5.04 13.39 -5.64
C VAL A 292 -5.14 14.38 -4.49
N GLY A 293 -4.05 15.08 -4.18
CA GLY A 293 -4.02 16.05 -3.09
C GLY A 293 -2.69 16.74 -2.91
N SER A 294 -2.60 17.49 -1.82
CA SER A 294 -1.37 18.12 -1.33
C SER A 294 -1.24 17.86 0.17
N ILE A 295 -0.04 17.51 0.60
CA ILE A 295 0.26 17.21 1.99
C ILE A 295 1.35 18.14 2.53
N SER A 296 1.17 18.61 3.76
CA SER A 296 2.15 19.47 4.44
C SER A 296 2.80 18.72 5.62
N ARG A 297 3.91 19.26 6.16
CA ARG A 297 4.53 18.74 7.40
C ARG A 297 3.58 18.65 8.58
N PHE A 298 2.51 19.44 8.60
CA PHE A 298 1.51 19.39 9.65
C PHE A 298 0.77 18.05 9.71
N ALA A 299 0.63 17.36 8.59
CA ALA A 299 0.01 16.04 8.54
C ALA A 299 0.78 14.98 9.35
N LEU A 300 2.12 15.12 9.47
CA LEU A 300 2.95 14.24 10.29
C LEU A 300 2.62 14.30 11.79
N LEU A 301 2.06 15.41 12.27
CA LEU A 301 1.70 15.60 13.68
C LEU A 301 0.37 14.91 14.03
N LYS A 302 -0.43 14.53 13.04
CA LYS A 302 -1.76 13.96 13.19
C LYS A 302 -1.86 12.52 12.71
N GLY A 303 -0.74 11.84 12.50
CA GLY A 303 -0.71 10.46 12.08
C GLY A 303 -1.55 9.58 13.02
N LEU A 304 -2.53 8.86 12.48
CA LEU A 304 -3.37 7.93 13.21
C LEU A 304 -2.72 6.54 13.14
N ARG A 305 -2.28 6.01 14.28
CA ARG A 305 -1.75 4.65 14.35
C ARG A 305 -2.83 3.65 13.96
N LYS A 306 -2.48 2.64 13.16
CA LYS A 306 -3.39 1.53 12.84
C LYS A 306 -3.66 0.72 14.10
N LYS A 307 -4.91 0.37 14.32
CA LYS A 307 -5.36 -0.40 15.48
C LYS A 307 -5.29 -1.88 15.18
N VAL A 308 -4.63 -2.65 16.05
CA VAL A 308 -4.37 -4.07 15.85
C VAL A 308 -4.77 -4.86 17.08
N ILE A 309 -5.30 -6.06 16.86
CA ILE A 309 -5.50 -7.09 17.88
C ILE A 309 -4.70 -8.30 17.43
N LEU A 310 -3.92 -8.85 18.37
CA LEU A 310 -3.09 -10.02 18.13
C LEU A 310 -3.80 -11.27 18.67
N VAL A 311 -3.88 -12.30 17.85
CA VAL A 311 -4.34 -13.63 18.26
C VAL A 311 -3.26 -14.67 17.96
N ASP A 312 -3.12 -15.64 18.83
CA ASP A 312 -2.22 -16.78 18.66
C ASP A 312 -0.73 -16.41 18.55
N HIS A 313 -0.36 -15.25 19.03
CA HIS A 313 1.03 -14.83 19.23
C HIS A 313 1.12 -13.54 20.04
N ASN A 314 2.25 -13.37 20.72
CA ASN A 314 2.63 -12.14 21.42
C ASN A 314 4.13 -11.84 21.24
N GLU A 315 4.73 -12.32 20.15
CA GLU A 315 6.14 -12.14 19.82
C GLU A 315 6.30 -11.19 18.62
N ARG A 316 7.16 -10.16 18.77
CA ARG A 316 7.38 -9.12 17.75
C ARG A 316 7.86 -9.71 16.42
N GLY A 317 8.77 -10.69 16.48
CA GLY A 317 9.33 -11.35 15.29
C GLY A 317 8.30 -12.13 14.47
N GLN A 318 7.19 -12.53 15.10
CA GLN A 318 6.09 -13.27 14.50
C GLN A 318 4.92 -12.36 14.08
N SER A 319 4.98 -11.07 14.42
CA SER A 319 3.90 -10.13 14.18
C SER A 319 4.00 -9.40 12.84
N ILE A 320 3.07 -8.49 12.60
CA ILE A 320 2.99 -7.66 11.40
C ILE A 320 4.21 -6.74 11.31
N PRO A 321 4.85 -6.59 10.15
CA PRO A 321 5.90 -5.59 9.97
C PRO A 321 5.40 -4.17 10.31
N GLY A 322 6.13 -3.48 11.19
CA GLY A 322 5.77 -2.14 11.68
C GLY A 322 4.85 -2.16 12.91
N ILE A 323 4.70 -3.31 13.61
CA ILE A 323 3.84 -3.43 14.78
C ILE A 323 4.17 -2.42 15.90
N GLU A 324 5.43 -1.97 15.99
CA GLU A 324 5.89 -0.92 16.90
C GLU A 324 5.27 0.45 16.65
N GLU A 325 4.74 0.67 15.45
CA GLU A 325 4.05 1.90 15.05
C GLU A 325 2.53 1.79 15.19
N ALA A 326 2.00 0.60 15.51
CA ALA A 326 0.57 0.37 15.67
C ALA A 326 0.10 0.58 17.12
N ASP A 327 -1.22 0.72 17.29
CA ASP A 327 -1.88 0.67 18.59
C ASP A 327 -2.41 -0.75 18.81
N ILE A 328 -1.76 -1.53 19.65
CA ILE A 328 -2.20 -2.86 20.02
C ILE A 328 -3.28 -2.72 21.09
N LEU A 329 -4.50 -3.14 20.77
CA LEU A 329 -5.66 -2.99 21.65
C LEU A 329 -5.85 -4.21 22.56
N GLU A 330 -5.64 -5.41 21.99
CA GLU A 330 -5.88 -6.67 22.67
C GLU A 330 -4.88 -7.74 22.21
N ILE A 331 -4.58 -8.68 23.11
CA ILE A 331 -3.83 -9.90 22.80
C ILE A 331 -4.60 -11.09 23.38
N VAL A 332 -4.86 -12.11 22.56
CA VAL A 332 -5.47 -13.39 22.95
C VAL A 332 -4.55 -14.51 22.49
N ASP A 333 -3.96 -15.25 23.42
CA ASP A 333 -2.88 -16.16 23.10
C ASP A 333 -2.77 -17.33 24.10
N HIS A 334 -2.34 -18.49 23.65
CA HIS A 334 -2.07 -19.66 24.48
C HIS A 334 -0.57 -19.95 24.67
N HIS A 335 0.29 -19.15 24.02
CA HIS A 335 1.74 -19.28 24.10
C HIS A 335 2.33 -18.63 25.35
N ARG A 336 3.64 -18.82 25.54
CA ARG A 336 4.40 -18.07 26.54
C ARG A 336 4.37 -16.57 26.26
N VAL A 337 4.45 -15.76 27.31
CA VAL A 337 4.65 -14.31 27.14
C VAL A 337 6.05 -14.05 26.55
N ALA A 338 6.09 -13.28 25.45
CA ALA A 338 7.32 -12.94 24.75
C ALA A 338 7.68 -11.45 24.89
N ASP A 339 7.94 -10.73 23.77
CA ASP A 339 8.62 -9.42 23.76
C ASP A 339 7.77 -8.27 23.19
N ILE A 340 6.47 -8.45 23.02
CA ILE A 340 5.58 -7.36 22.60
C ILE A 340 5.56 -6.26 23.69
N GLN A 341 5.80 -5.02 23.24
CA GLN A 341 5.73 -3.83 24.07
C GLN A 341 4.62 -2.91 23.59
N THR A 342 3.85 -2.33 24.50
CA THR A 342 2.75 -1.41 24.22
C THR A 342 2.95 -0.10 24.96
N VAL A 343 2.47 1.00 24.38
CA VAL A 343 2.55 2.34 24.98
C VAL A 343 1.42 2.56 25.98
N GLY A 344 0.27 1.95 25.75
CA GLY A 344 -0.93 2.08 26.57
C GLY A 344 -1.37 0.76 27.22
N PRO A 345 -2.35 0.82 28.13
CA PRO A 345 -2.97 -0.38 28.68
C PRO A 345 -3.73 -1.13 27.57
N LEU A 346 -3.65 -2.46 27.60
CA LEU A 346 -4.36 -3.34 26.68
C LEU A 346 -5.08 -4.46 27.43
N MET A 347 -6.03 -5.11 26.79
CA MET A 347 -6.57 -6.38 27.26
C MET A 347 -5.61 -7.50 26.87
N PHE A 348 -5.06 -8.21 27.83
CA PHE A 348 -4.23 -9.39 27.60
C PHE A 348 -4.91 -10.62 28.19
N ARG A 349 -5.20 -11.61 27.35
CA ARG A 349 -5.76 -12.89 27.76
C ARG A 349 -4.85 -14.02 27.32
N GLY A 350 -4.09 -14.54 28.28
CA GLY A 350 -3.22 -15.70 28.12
C GLY A 350 -3.69 -16.86 28.98
N GLU A 351 -3.92 -18.03 28.36
CA GLU A 351 -4.31 -19.24 29.08
C GLU A 351 -3.49 -20.44 28.58
N PRO A 352 -2.95 -21.31 29.45
CA PRO A 352 -2.16 -22.47 29.06
C PRO A 352 -3.06 -23.61 28.56
N LEU A 353 -3.67 -23.41 27.41
CA LEU A 353 -4.55 -24.35 26.71
C LEU A 353 -3.88 -24.88 25.45
N GLY A 354 -4.48 -25.85 24.80
CA GLY A 354 -3.93 -26.48 23.61
C GLY A 354 -4.03 -25.65 22.35
N SER A 355 -4.88 -24.59 22.33
CA SER A 355 -5.11 -23.74 21.16
C SER A 355 -5.74 -22.42 21.57
N THR A 356 -5.42 -21.34 20.87
CA THR A 356 -6.06 -20.02 21.03
C THR A 356 -7.57 -20.08 20.71
N ALA A 357 -7.97 -20.95 19.77
CA ALA A 357 -9.38 -21.16 19.45
C ALA A 357 -10.21 -21.64 20.65
N THR A 358 -9.59 -22.38 21.58
CA THR A 358 -10.24 -22.77 22.83
C THR A 358 -10.54 -21.52 23.69
N ILE A 359 -9.62 -20.57 23.78
CA ILE A 359 -9.81 -19.30 24.51
C ILE A 359 -10.92 -18.48 23.85
N VAL A 360 -10.87 -18.33 22.52
CA VAL A 360 -11.89 -17.59 21.76
C VAL A 360 -13.27 -18.20 21.96
N THR A 361 -13.40 -19.54 21.95
CA THR A 361 -14.67 -20.22 22.21
C THR A 361 -15.22 -19.90 23.61
N LYS A 362 -14.37 -19.86 24.64
CA LYS A 362 -14.77 -19.45 25.99
C LYS A 362 -15.26 -18.00 26.02
N MET A 363 -14.64 -17.11 25.23
CA MET A 363 -15.08 -15.71 25.16
C MET A 363 -16.46 -15.56 24.54
N PHE A 364 -16.84 -16.40 23.57
CA PHE A 364 -18.23 -16.45 23.06
C PHE A 364 -19.22 -16.78 24.18
N ASP A 365 -18.88 -17.76 25.03
CA ASP A 365 -19.73 -18.16 26.15
C ASP A 365 -19.84 -17.05 27.21
N GLU A 366 -18.72 -16.43 27.54
CA GLU A 366 -18.65 -15.36 28.55
C GLU A 366 -19.44 -14.11 28.15
N LEU A 367 -19.47 -13.82 26.83
CA LEU A 367 -20.18 -12.66 26.29
C LEU A 367 -21.61 -12.98 25.83
N ASP A 368 -22.07 -14.21 26.03
CA ASP A 368 -23.39 -14.71 25.64
C ASP A 368 -23.73 -14.43 24.15
N VAL A 369 -22.72 -14.65 23.28
CA VAL A 369 -22.88 -14.48 21.83
C VAL A 369 -23.12 -15.83 21.18
N GLU A 370 -24.21 -15.94 20.43
CA GLU A 370 -24.51 -17.14 19.65
C GLU A 370 -23.47 -17.37 18.56
N MET A 371 -22.93 -18.59 18.54
CA MET A 371 -21.88 -18.95 17.59
C MET A 371 -22.47 -19.61 16.35
N PRO A 372 -22.30 -19.03 15.15
CA PRO A 372 -22.73 -19.67 13.89
C PRO A 372 -21.97 -20.97 13.61
N SER A 373 -22.61 -21.89 12.91
CA SER A 373 -22.02 -23.21 12.60
C SER A 373 -20.70 -23.14 11.84
N HIS A 374 -20.57 -22.20 10.90
CA HIS A 374 -19.31 -21.99 10.16
C HIS A 374 -18.18 -21.51 11.07
N ILE A 375 -18.43 -20.59 12.01
CA ILE A 375 -17.44 -20.15 12.99
C ILE A 375 -17.04 -21.29 13.93
N ALA A 376 -18.04 -22.07 14.39
CA ALA A 376 -17.76 -23.25 15.21
C ALA A 376 -16.88 -24.28 14.48
N GLY A 377 -17.11 -24.45 13.18
CA GLY A 377 -16.29 -25.33 12.34
C GLY A 377 -14.86 -24.86 12.18
N LEU A 378 -14.63 -23.54 12.00
CA LEU A 378 -13.29 -22.97 11.96
C LEU A 378 -12.53 -23.19 13.28
N LEU A 379 -13.18 -22.86 14.42
CA LEU A 379 -12.58 -23.05 15.75
C LEU A 379 -12.32 -24.53 16.05
N LEU A 380 -13.20 -25.44 15.60
CA LEU A 380 -12.94 -26.87 15.71
C LEU A 380 -11.70 -27.29 14.94
N GLY A 381 -11.54 -26.84 13.69
CA GLY A 381 -10.36 -27.10 12.88
C GLY A 381 -9.07 -26.66 13.58
N ALA A 382 -9.09 -25.45 14.16
CA ALA A 382 -7.98 -24.91 14.92
C ALA A 382 -7.63 -25.77 16.15
N VAL A 383 -8.60 -26.11 17.00
CA VAL A 383 -8.37 -26.96 18.18
C VAL A 383 -7.85 -28.34 17.79
N VAL A 384 -8.41 -28.94 16.74
CA VAL A 384 -7.97 -30.28 16.24
C VAL A 384 -6.54 -30.23 15.71
N SER A 385 -6.20 -29.17 14.97
CA SER A 385 -4.85 -28.96 14.41
C SER A 385 -3.81 -28.87 15.53
N ASP A 386 -3.92 -27.92 16.43
CA ASP A 386 -2.94 -27.64 17.48
C ASP A 386 -2.80 -28.76 18.50
N THR A 387 -3.90 -29.43 18.79
CA THR A 387 -3.89 -30.58 19.70
C THR A 387 -3.55 -31.90 19.04
N LEU A 388 -3.29 -31.94 17.72
CA LEU A 388 -3.09 -33.16 16.94
C LEU A 388 -4.15 -34.21 17.27
N LEU A 389 -5.41 -33.82 17.16
CA LEU A 389 -6.56 -34.65 17.54
C LEU A 389 -6.43 -35.18 18.99
N PHE A 390 -6.13 -34.27 19.92
CA PHE A 390 -5.99 -34.53 21.36
C PHE A 390 -4.76 -35.37 21.77
N LYS A 391 -3.81 -35.62 20.86
CA LYS A 391 -2.58 -36.38 21.11
C LYS A 391 -1.39 -35.51 21.51
N SER A 392 -1.47 -34.20 21.31
CA SER A 392 -0.40 -33.26 21.70
C SER A 392 -0.25 -33.23 23.23
N PRO A 393 0.99 -33.17 23.75
CA PRO A 393 1.25 -32.96 25.17
C PRO A 393 0.67 -31.63 25.72
N THR A 394 0.39 -30.66 24.85
CA THR A 394 -0.21 -29.37 25.20
C THR A 394 -1.73 -29.44 25.34
N CYS A 395 -2.36 -30.50 24.83
CA CYS A 395 -3.80 -30.69 24.90
C CYS A 395 -4.28 -30.84 26.35
N THR A 396 -5.32 -30.08 26.69
CA THR A 396 -5.95 -30.12 28.02
C THR A 396 -7.37 -30.76 27.96
N PRO A 397 -7.94 -31.16 29.09
CA PRO A 397 -9.33 -31.60 29.16
C PRO A 397 -10.33 -30.52 28.72
N VAL A 398 -9.95 -29.24 28.82
CA VAL A 398 -10.76 -28.10 28.37
C VAL A 398 -10.87 -28.11 26.84
N ASP A 399 -9.75 -28.31 26.14
CA ASP A 399 -9.72 -28.38 24.66
C ASP A 399 -10.63 -29.48 24.15
N THR A 400 -10.52 -30.67 24.74
CA THR A 400 -11.37 -31.81 24.39
C THR A 400 -12.86 -31.52 24.61
N LYS A 401 -13.22 -30.86 25.72
CA LYS A 401 -14.60 -30.48 26.01
C LYS A 401 -15.11 -29.43 25.00
N ILE A 402 -14.31 -28.45 24.69
CA ILE A 402 -14.63 -27.38 23.73
C ILE A 402 -14.77 -27.96 22.32
N ALA A 403 -13.87 -28.82 21.87
CA ALA A 403 -13.97 -29.47 20.56
C ALA A 403 -15.28 -30.26 20.38
N LYS A 404 -15.72 -31.00 21.40
CA LYS A 404 -17.02 -31.70 21.40
C LYS A 404 -18.21 -30.75 21.28
N LYS A 405 -18.13 -29.60 21.95
CA LYS A 405 -19.16 -28.54 21.83
C LYS A 405 -19.19 -27.96 20.42
N LEU A 406 -18.00 -27.59 19.90
CA LEU A 406 -17.85 -27.01 18.56
C LEU A 406 -18.33 -27.95 17.46
N ALA A 407 -17.99 -29.24 17.54
CA ALA A 407 -18.44 -30.28 16.62
C ALA A 407 -19.98 -30.40 16.57
N LYS A 408 -20.60 -30.31 17.74
CA LYS A 408 -22.07 -30.34 17.82
C LYS A 408 -22.70 -29.12 17.12
N ILE A 409 -22.12 -27.91 17.30
CA ILE A 409 -22.63 -26.68 16.67
C ILE A 409 -22.35 -26.71 15.16
N ALA A 410 -21.16 -27.17 14.77
CA ALA A 410 -20.77 -27.29 13.36
C ALA A 410 -21.49 -28.42 12.60
N GLY A 411 -22.07 -29.40 13.32
CA GLY A 411 -22.77 -30.54 12.75
C GLY A 411 -21.84 -31.54 12.07
N VAL A 412 -20.64 -31.78 12.61
CA VAL A 412 -19.64 -32.68 12.05
C VAL A 412 -19.17 -33.70 13.08
N ASP A 413 -18.73 -34.91 12.60
CA ASP A 413 -18.00 -35.86 13.42
C ASP A 413 -16.53 -35.43 13.52
N ILE A 414 -15.99 -35.40 14.74
CA ILE A 414 -14.62 -34.91 15.01
C ILE A 414 -13.57 -35.78 14.32
N GLN A 415 -13.73 -37.12 14.36
CA GLN A 415 -12.74 -38.04 13.82
C GLN A 415 -12.70 -37.97 12.30
N GLU A 416 -13.86 -38.03 11.66
CA GLU A 416 -13.99 -37.92 10.21
C GLU A 416 -13.44 -36.59 9.72
N PHE A 417 -13.86 -35.48 10.31
CA PHE A 417 -13.38 -34.14 9.96
C PHE A 417 -11.88 -33.99 10.14
N ALA A 418 -11.33 -34.45 11.27
CA ALA A 418 -9.89 -34.39 11.55
C ALA A 418 -9.08 -35.17 10.51
N MET A 419 -9.51 -36.38 10.14
CA MET A 419 -8.83 -37.20 9.15
C MET A 419 -8.82 -36.55 7.77
N GLU A 420 -9.95 -35.98 7.33
CA GLU A 420 -10.02 -35.25 6.07
C GLU A 420 -9.11 -34.01 6.08
N MET A 421 -9.12 -33.24 7.17
CA MET A 421 -8.30 -32.05 7.35
C MET A 421 -6.81 -32.37 7.30
N PHE A 422 -6.34 -33.36 8.06
CA PHE A 422 -4.93 -33.78 8.06
C PHE A 422 -4.51 -34.40 6.71
N LYS A 423 -5.39 -35.16 6.08
CA LYS A 423 -5.16 -35.69 4.73
C LYS A 423 -4.99 -34.56 3.72
N ALA A 424 -5.80 -33.52 3.79
CA ALA A 424 -5.66 -32.33 2.93
C ALA A 424 -4.35 -31.59 3.21
N GLY A 425 -4.00 -31.39 4.50
CA GLY A 425 -2.77 -30.71 4.93
C GLY A 425 -1.50 -31.42 4.50
N THR A 426 -1.51 -32.75 4.50
CA THR A 426 -0.35 -33.59 4.15
C THR A 426 -0.38 -34.07 2.68
N SER A 427 -1.34 -33.63 1.89
CA SER A 427 -1.49 -34.02 0.47
C SER A 427 -0.26 -33.67 -0.35
N LEU A 428 0.22 -34.64 -1.12
CA LEU A 428 1.34 -34.49 -2.06
C LEU A 428 0.89 -34.09 -3.47
N VAL A 429 -0.40 -34.04 -3.73
CA VAL A 429 -0.97 -33.74 -5.05
C VAL A 429 -0.44 -32.40 -5.59
N GLY A 430 0.09 -32.44 -6.83
CA GLY A 430 0.62 -31.26 -7.52
C GLY A 430 2.03 -30.85 -7.13
N LYS A 431 2.71 -31.60 -6.24
CA LYS A 431 4.16 -31.43 -5.98
C LYS A 431 4.98 -32.30 -6.92
N THR A 432 6.16 -31.82 -7.28
CA THR A 432 7.17 -32.61 -7.98
C THR A 432 7.92 -33.52 -7.00
N VAL A 433 8.58 -34.59 -7.50
CA VAL A 433 9.39 -35.46 -6.65
C VAL A 433 10.55 -34.73 -5.97
N ASP A 434 11.12 -33.72 -6.65
CA ASP A 434 12.14 -32.83 -6.11
C ASP A 434 11.61 -32.03 -4.89
N GLU A 435 10.46 -31.39 -5.03
CA GLU A 435 9.82 -30.64 -3.95
C GLU A 435 9.43 -31.53 -2.76
N ILE A 436 8.98 -32.76 -3.01
CA ILE A 436 8.63 -33.73 -1.96
C ILE A 436 9.88 -34.15 -1.20
N PHE A 437 10.95 -34.54 -1.93
CA PHE A 437 12.18 -35.04 -1.32
C PHE A 437 12.92 -33.95 -0.54
N ASN A 438 13.00 -32.74 -1.08
CA ASN A 438 13.72 -31.62 -0.48
C ASN A 438 12.91 -30.85 0.56
N GLN A 439 11.66 -31.20 0.85
CA GLN A 439 10.80 -30.52 1.82
C GLN A 439 11.45 -30.48 3.23
N ASP A 440 12.05 -31.59 3.70
CA ASP A 440 12.89 -31.64 4.90
C ASP A 440 14.03 -32.66 4.70
N PHE A 441 14.95 -32.34 3.78
CA PHE A 441 16.12 -33.13 3.48
C PHE A 441 17.32 -32.65 4.32
N LYS A 442 18.12 -33.59 4.85
CA LYS A 442 19.39 -33.31 5.54
C LYS A 442 20.45 -34.32 5.17
N LYS A 443 21.69 -33.85 4.94
CA LYS A 443 22.89 -34.68 4.79
C LYS A 443 23.52 -34.93 6.17
N PHE A 444 24.02 -36.12 6.34
CA PHE A 444 24.78 -36.54 7.53
C PHE A 444 26.11 -37.14 7.06
N SER A 445 27.18 -36.78 7.77
CA SER A 445 28.54 -37.26 7.47
C SER A 445 29.01 -38.10 8.65
N PHE A 446 29.57 -39.29 8.32
CA PHE A 446 30.13 -40.25 9.24
C PHE A 446 31.51 -40.62 8.72
N ASP A 447 32.57 -40.10 9.34
CA ASP A 447 33.95 -40.19 8.85
C ASP A 447 34.04 -39.79 7.36
N ASN A 448 34.30 -40.75 6.47
CA ASN A 448 34.42 -40.53 5.02
C ASN A 448 33.13 -40.85 4.25
N LEU A 449 32.08 -41.27 4.94
CA LEU A 449 30.82 -41.70 4.33
C LEU A 449 29.75 -40.61 4.51
N GLN A 450 28.90 -40.41 3.50
CA GLN A 450 27.81 -39.46 3.53
C GLN A 450 26.48 -40.13 3.20
N VAL A 451 25.44 -39.74 3.91
CA VAL A 451 24.08 -40.21 3.68
C VAL A 451 23.10 -39.06 3.63
N GLY A 452 22.02 -39.20 2.88
CA GLY A 452 20.95 -38.25 2.81
C GLY A 452 19.66 -38.78 3.45
N VAL A 453 19.02 -38.00 4.34
CA VAL A 453 17.77 -38.40 4.96
C VAL A 453 16.73 -37.33 4.79
N ALA A 454 15.66 -37.61 4.03
CA ALA A 454 14.47 -36.78 3.91
C ALA A 454 13.36 -37.32 4.81
N GLN A 455 12.55 -36.42 5.37
CA GLN A 455 11.36 -36.80 6.13
C GLN A 455 10.16 -35.97 5.66
N VAL A 456 9.08 -36.67 5.35
CA VAL A 456 7.81 -36.09 4.93
C VAL A 456 6.72 -36.65 5.84
N ASN A 457 6.01 -35.77 6.52
CA ASN A 457 4.82 -36.15 7.27
C ASN A 457 3.67 -36.32 6.28
N SER A 458 3.05 -37.50 6.26
CA SER A 458 1.92 -37.80 5.40
C SER A 458 0.94 -38.73 6.11
N MET A 459 -0.33 -38.41 5.96
CA MET A 459 -1.43 -39.30 6.37
C MET A 459 -2.04 -40.04 5.18
N ASP A 460 -1.54 -39.82 3.99
CA ASP A 460 -1.99 -40.41 2.76
C ASP A 460 -0.81 -41.14 2.10
N ILE A 461 -0.44 -42.31 2.67
CA ILE A 461 0.62 -43.15 2.09
C ILE A 461 0.18 -43.65 0.72
N GLU A 462 -1.11 -43.96 0.52
CA GLU A 462 -1.65 -44.36 -0.77
C GLU A 462 -1.51 -43.24 -1.81
N GLY A 463 -1.69 -41.99 -1.44
CA GLY A 463 -1.47 -40.82 -2.30
C GLY A 463 -0.02 -40.62 -2.75
N PHE A 464 0.95 -41.28 -2.09
CA PHE A 464 2.35 -41.30 -2.52
C PHE A 464 2.64 -42.38 -3.60
N LEU A 465 1.86 -43.42 -3.68
CA LEU A 465 2.11 -44.55 -4.62
C LEU A 465 2.33 -44.10 -6.08
N PRO A 466 1.61 -43.11 -6.62
CA PRO A 466 1.88 -42.61 -7.98
C PRO A 466 3.28 -42.03 -8.17
N TYR A 467 3.88 -41.51 -7.12
CA TYR A 467 5.22 -40.91 -7.15
C TYR A 467 6.35 -41.91 -6.88
N LYS A 468 6.05 -43.11 -6.39
CA LYS A 468 7.05 -44.11 -5.90
C LYS A 468 8.17 -44.37 -6.89
N LYS A 469 7.84 -44.66 -8.15
CA LYS A 469 8.85 -44.97 -9.16
C LYS A 469 9.74 -43.77 -9.46
N ASP A 470 9.14 -42.64 -9.78
CA ASP A 470 9.87 -41.42 -10.14
C ASP A 470 10.70 -40.89 -8.95
N MET A 471 10.22 -41.10 -7.71
CA MET A 471 10.93 -40.79 -6.49
C MET A 471 12.17 -41.67 -6.30
N LEU A 472 12.04 -42.98 -6.48
CA LEU A 472 13.18 -43.88 -6.37
C LEU A 472 14.24 -43.59 -7.46
N ASP A 473 13.83 -43.28 -8.68
CA ASP A 473 14.73 -42.88 -9.76
C ASP A 473 15.43 -41.55 -9.40
N TYR A 474 14.69 -40.58 -8.88
CA TYR A 474 15.25 -39.30 -8.38
C TYR A 474 16.24 -39.53 -7.24
N MET A 475 15.88 -40.33 -6.23
CA MET A 475 16.73 -40.60 -5.06
C MET A 475 18.03 -41.31 -5.43
N ASN A 476 18.00 -42.25 -6.37
CA ASN A 476 19.19 -42.96 -6.89
C ASN A 476 20.13 -41.96 -7.58
N LYS A 477 19.61 -41.16 -8.50
CA LYS A 477 20.37 -40.11 -9.19
C LYS A 477 20.94 -39.09 -8.20
N PHE A 478 20.15 -38.62 -7.24
CA PHE A 478 20.57 -37.68 -6.22
C PHE A 478 21.71 -38.22 -5.36
N ALA A 479 21.66 -39.51 -5.01
CA ALA A 479 22.74 -40.18 -4.29
C ALA A 479 24.05 -40.21 -5.11
N GLU A 480 23.97 -40.55 -6.40
CA GLU A 480 25.13 -40.57 -7.32
C GLU A 480 25.72 -39.17 -7.49
N ASP A 481 24.89 -38.18 -7.84
CA ASP A 481 25.32 -36.78 -8.08
C ASP A 481 25.96 -36.14 -6.85
N ASN A 482 25.63 -36.59 -5.64
CA ASN A 482 26.09 -36.03 -4.37
C ASN A 482 27.07 -36.95 -3.60
N ASN A 483 27.52 -38.07 -4.20
CA ASN A 483 28.40 -39.06 -3.61
C ASN A 483 27.89 -39.57 -2.24
N LEU A 484 26.61 -39.95 -2.18
CA LEU A 484 25.98 -40.49 -0.95
C LEU A 484 25.96 -41.99 -1.01
N GLU A 485 26.21 -42.66 0.12
CA GLU A 485 26.11 -44.10 0.27
C GLU A 485 24.67 -44.58 0.06
N PHE A 486 23.71 -43.80 0.56
CA PHE A 486 22.28 -43.94 0.29
C PHE A 486 21.52 -42.64 0.54
N THR A 487 20.33 -42.60 -0.01
CA THR A 487 19.28 -41.64 0.37
C THR A 487 18.12 -42.40 1.03
N LEU A 488 17.57 -41.86 2.09
CA LEU A 488 16.44 -42.41 2.83
C LEU A 488 15.32 -41.39 2.85
N LEU A 489 14.15 -41.75 2.33
CA LEU A 489 12.93 -40.96 2.49
C LEU A 489 12.03 -41.64 3.51
N LEU A 490 11.66 -40.93 4.57
CA LEU A 490 10.65 -41.35 5.54
C LEU A 490 9.31 -40.66 5.22
N LEU A 491 8.29 -41.46 4.92
CA LEU A 491 6.89 -41.00 4.95
C LEU A 491 6.34 -41.34 6.32
N THR A 492 6.24 -40.35 7.18
CA THR A 492 5.90 -40.50 8.59
C THR A 492 4.41 -40.25 8.82
N ASP A 493 3.69 -41.27 9.26
CA ASP A 493 2.35 -41.13 9.84
C ASP A 493 2.48 -40.88 11.34
N ILE A 494 2.35 -39.63 11.72
CA ILE A 494 2.48 -39.18 13.14
C ILE A 494 1.35 -39.74 14.00
N ILE A 495 0.15 -39.98 13.41
CA ILE A 495 -1.03 -40.41 14.16
C ILE A 495 -0.93 -41.89 14.51
N ASN A 496 -0.48 -42.72 13.57
CA ASN A 496 -0.31 -44.17 13.80
C ASN A 496 1.10 -44.51 14.29
N ALA A 497 1.97 -43.49 14.44
CA ALA A 497 3.35 -43.63 14.93
C ALA A 497 4.20 -44.62 14.11
N ASN A 498 4.06 -44.59 12.78
CA ASN A 498 4.80 -45.45 11.84
C ASN A 498 5.44 -44.60 10.75
N SER A 499 6.49 -45.14 10.11
CA SER A 499 7.05 -44.54 8.89
C SER A 499 7.22 -45.61 7.82
N GLU A 500 6.70 -45.32 6.63
CA GLU A 500 7.11 -46.02 5.42
C GLU A 500 8.42 -45.43 4.92
N ILE A 501 9.40 -46.29 4.61
CA ILE A 501 10.71 -45.85 4.13
C ILE A 501 10.92 -46.29 2.69
N PHE A 502 11.60 -45.39 1.95
CA PHE A 502 12.10 -45.62 0.59
C PHE A 502 13.59 -45.34 0.58
N VAL A 503 14.35 -46.23 -0.05
CA VAL A 503 15.81 -46.18 -0.07
C VAL A 503 16.34 -46.11 -1.49
N GLY A 504 17.18 -45.16 -1.79
CA GLY A 504 17.91 -45.04 -3.05
C GLY A 504 19.42 -45.00 -2.81
N GLY A 505 20.20 -45.23 -3.84
CA GLY A 505 21.66 -45.19 -3.80
C GLY A 505 22.32 -46.59 -3.79
N PRO A 506 23.68 -46.61 -3.77
CA PRO A 506 24.44 -47.85 -4.02
C PRO A 506 24.46 -48.84 -2.84
N ARG A 507 24.12 -48.39 -1.61
CA ARG A 507 24.25 -49.25 -0.42
C ARG A 507 22.99 -49.32 0.46
N PRO A 508 21.85 -49.84 -0.10
CA PRO A 508 20.61 -49.95 0.68
C PRO A 508 20.69 -50.93 1.85
N GLU A 509 21.60 -51.90 1.82
CA GLU A 509 21.83 -52.87 2.88
C GLU A 509 22.24 -52.20 4.23
N LEU A 510 22.79 -51.02 4.19
CA LEU A 510 23.10 -50.26 5.43
C LEU A 510 21.83 -49.85 6.19
N VAL A 511 20.76 -49.54 5.45
CA VAL A 511 19.45 -49.22 6.03
C VAL A 511 18.81 -50.49 6.60
N GLU A 512 18.86 -51.62 5.87
CA GLU A 512 18.37 -52.90 6.38
C GLU A 512 19.04 -53.29 7.68
N LYS A 513 20.38 -53.13 7.75
CA LYS A 513 21.17 -53.38 8.95
C LYS A 513 20.81 -52.43 10.09
N ALA A 514 20.68 -51.13 9.82
CA ALA A 514 20.41 -50.12 10.82
C ALA A 514 19.05 -50.28 11.53
N PHE A 515 18.05 -50.74 10.81
CA PHE A 515 16.69 -50.90 11.32
C PHE A 515 16.24 -52.31 11.51
N ASN A 516 17.09 -53.27 11.21
CA ASN A 516 16.75 -54.70 11.20
C ASN A 516 15.45 -54.99 10.41
N VAL A 517 15.35 -54.42 9.21
CA VAL A 517 14.19 -54.49 8.33
C VAL A 517 14.65 -55.06 6.97
N GLN A 518 13.83 -55.86 6.35
CA GLN A 518 14.05 -56.34 4.96
C GLN A 518 13.35 -55.40 4.00
N LEU A 519 14.07 -54.83 3.04
CA LEU A 519 13.51 -53.99 2.00
C LEU A 519 12.95 -54.85 0.86
N THR A 520 11.73 -54.53 0.46
CA THR A 520 11.09 -55.11 -0.74
C THR A 520 10.95 -54.00 -1.77
N GLU A 521 11.59 -54.13 -2.93
CA GLU A 521 11.60 -53.09 -3.96
C GLU A 521 12.02 -51.70 -3.39
N CYS A 522 13.09 -51.68 -2.60
CA CYS A 522 13.61 -50.48 -1.94
C CYS A 522 12.63 -49.80 -0.96
N GLN A 523 11.63 -50.51 -0.46
CA GLN A 523 10.62 -50.02 0.50
C GLN A 523 10.59 -50.92 1.73
N GLY A 524 10.31 -50.33 2.89
CA GLY A 524 10.09 -51.02 4.16
C GLY A 524 9.22 -50.20 5.10
N THR A 525 8.77 -50.83 6.21
CA THR A 525 7.96 -50.16 7.24
C THR A 525 8.71 -50.15 8.57
N LEU A 526 8.83 -48.98 9.19
CA LEU A 526 9.41 -48.80 10.53
C LEU A 526 8.30 -48.49 11.53
N VAL A 527 7.95 -49.49 12.34
CA VAL A 527 6.92 -49.37 13.38
C VAL A 527 7.48 -48.59 14.57
N GLY A 528 6.77 -47.59 15.06
CA GLY A 528 7.16 -46.77 16.21
C GLY A 528 8.27 -45.76 15.93
N VAL A 529 8.69 -45.57 14.68
CA VAL A 529 9.70 -44.59 14.28
C VAL A 529 9.04 -43.39 13.65
N ILE A 530 9.15 -42.24 14.32
CA ILE A 530 8.53 -40.95 13.90
C ILE A 530 9.50 -39.79 13.92
N SER A 531 10.72 -39.97 14.41
CA SER A 531 11.68 -38.89 14.58
C SER A 531 13.01 -39.19 13.93
N ARG A 532 13.31 -38.44 12.85
CA ARG A 532 14.63 -38.52 12.20
C ARG A 532 15.76 -38.29 13.19
N LYS A 533 15.67 -37.21 14.01
CA LYS A 533 16.74 -36.80 14.94
C LYS A 533 16.95 -37.80 16.09
N LYS A 534 15.87 -38.31 16.68
CA LYS A 534 15.95 -39.09 17.91
C LYS A 534 16.05 -40.61 17.67
N GLN A 535 15.58 -41.10 16.51
CA GLN A 535 15.46 -42.52 16.26
C GLN A 535 16.23 -42.94 14.98
N VAL A 536 16.11 -42.17 13.88
CA VAL A 536 16.71 -42.59 12.60
C VAL A 536 18.20 -42.31 12.56
N VAL A 537 18.64 -41.11 12.86
CA VAL A 537 20.07 -40.76 12.82
C VAL A 537 20.91 -41.60 13.79
N PRO A 538 20.50 -41.84 15.05
CA PRO A 538 21.26 -42.70 15.95
C PRO A 538 21.39 -44.15 15.45
N ALA A 539 20.34 -44.74 14.85
CA ALA A 539 20.39 -46.07 14.29
C ALA A 539 21.37 -46.19 13.12
N ILE A 540 21.35 -45.18 12.22
CA ILE A 540 22.31 -45.08 11.11
C ILE A 540 23.73 -44.91 11.64
N THR A 541 23.93 -44.04 12.64
CA THR A 541 25.25 -43.80 13.26
C THR A 541 25.86 -45.11 13.79
N ALA A 542 25.06 -45.93 14.47
CA ALA A 542 25.54 -47.22 15.01
C ALA A 542 26.11 -48.15 13.93
N VAL A 543 25.49 -48.22 12.78
CA VAL A 543 25.95 -49.08 11.68
C VAL A 543 27.10 -48.48 10.88
N MET A 544 27.14 -47.12 10.77
CA MET A 544 28.18 -46.44 10.01
C MET A 544 29.50 -46.33 10.79
N SER A 545 29.49 -46.58 12.09
CA SER A 545 30.67 -46.61 12.98
C SER A 545 31.28 -47.99 13.15
N GLU A 546 30.66 -49.04 12.62
CA GLU A 546 31.18 -50.41 12.52
C GLU A 546 31.97 -50.63 11.21
#